data_0acc3e35ec34f175b2608df65b01776f
#
_entry.id   0acc3e35ec34f175b2608df65b01776f
#
_cell.length_a   1.000
_cell.length_b   1.000
_cell.length_c   1.000
_cell.angle_alpha   90.00
_cell.angle_beta   90.00
_cell.angle_gamma   90.00
#
_symmetry.space_group_name_H-M   'P 1'
#
loop_
_entity.id
_entity.type
_entity.pdbx_description
1 polymer ?
#
loop_
_entity_poly.entity_id
_entity_poly.type
_entity_poly.pdbx_seq_one_letter_code
_entity_poly.pdbx_strand_id
1 'polypeptide(L)'
;VCATCDVHFLDPEDEVYRRIIMAGQGFKDSDDQAPLYLRTTEEMLKEFEYLGPNKAEEVVIKNTRKIADMCERISPVRPDKCPPVIENSDGDLRQICYDRAHVIYGDNLPTIVTERLERELNSIISNGFAVMYIIAQKLVWKSNEDGYLVGSRGSVGSSFVAYMSGITEVNSLSPHYYCTNCHYYDFDSEEVKKYSGMAGCDMQDKECPVCGHPLTKDGFDIPFETFLGFKGDKEPDIDLNFSGEYQSKAHDYTEVIFGKGQTFRAGTIGTLADKTAFGYVKNYYEE
;
A
#
# COMPACT_ATOMS: atom_id res chain seq x y z
N VAL A 1 30.06 28.54 10.07
CA VAL A 1 30.03 27.49 11.11
C VAL A 1 29.00 27.88 12.14
N CYS A 2 28.15 26.95 12.56
CA CYS A 2 27.23 27.10 13.70
C CYS A 2 27.35 25.87 14.62
N ALA A 3 26.99 26.06 15.88
CA ALA A 3 26.94 24.99 16.88
C ALA A 3 25.60 24.31 16.85
N THR A 4 25.58 22.98 16.96
CA THR A 4 24.36 22.14 17.08
C THR A 4 24.52 21.14 18.21
N CYS A 5 23.43 20.73 18.83
CA CYS A 5 23.45 19.69 19.88
C CYS A 5 23.37 18.27 19.29
N ASP A 6 22.97 18.10 18.04
CA ASP A 6 22.64 16.79 17.44
C ASP A 6 21.69 15.98 18.33
N VAL A 7 20.54 16.58 18.67
CA VAL A 7 19.61 16.05 19.69
C VAL A 7 18.99 14.75 19.26
N HIS A 8 19.16 13.72 20.09
CA HIS A 8 18.54 12.41 19.94
C HIS A 8 17.60 12.04 21.11
N PHE A 9 17.73 12.74 22.24
CA PHE A 9 16.86 12.57 23.42
C PHE A 9 16.75 13.89 24.20
N LEU A 10 15.78 14.01 25.10
CA LEU A 10 15.48 15.26 25.79
C LEU A 10 16.39 15.49 26.99
N ASP A 11 16.37 14.59 27.93
CA ASP A 11 17.10 14.72 29.20
C ASP A 11 18.34 13.79 29.20
N PRO A 12 19.41 14.15 29.92
CA PRO A 12 20.61 13.31 29.98
C PRO A 12 20.35 11.86 30.37
N GLU A 13 19.36 11.60 31.20
CA GLU A 13 18.96 10.27 31.69
C GLU A 13 18.30 9.41 30.61
N ASP A 14 17.77 10.03 29.55
CA ASP A 14 17.11 9.33 28.44
C ASP A 14 18.10 8.59 27.52
N GLU A 15 19.39 8.79 27.71
CA GLU A 15 20.47 8.12 27.00
C GLU A 15 20.31 6.58 27.02
N VAL A 16 19.81 6.02 28.12
CA VAL A 16 19.57 4.58 28.27
C VAL A 16 18.61 4.05 27.21
N TYR A 17 17.60 4.81 26.82
CA TYR A 17 16.65 4.38 25.79
C TYR A 17 17.31 4.25 24.43
N ARG A 18 18.17 5.21 24.08
CA ARG A 18 18.93 5.16 22.82
C ARG A 18 19.89 3.97 22.81
N ARG A 19 20.57 3.72 23.91
CA ARG A 19 21.48 2.58 24.10
C ARG A 19 20.76 1.26 23.84
N ILE A 20 19.60 1.05 24.48
CA ILE A 20 18.77 -0.16 24.32
C ILE A 20 18.33 -0.33 22.88
N ILE A 21 17.86 0.73 22.23
CA ILE A 21 17.42 0.69 20.83
C ILE A 21 18.59 0.34 19.89
N MET A 22 19.76 0.95 20.09
CA MET A 22 20.94 0.67 19.29
C MET A 22 21.41 -0.77 19.46
N ALA A 23 21.45 -1.28 20.71
CA ALA A 23 21.76 -2.69 20.98
C ALA A 23 20.77 -3.64 20.29
N GLY A 24 19.47 -3.36 20.39
CA GLY A 24 18.42 -4.13 19.70
C GLY A 24 18.51 -4.11 18.18
N GLN A 25 19.15 -3.09 17.60
CA GLN A 25 19.45 -2.99 16.16
C GLN A 25 20.80 -3.61 15.77
N GLY A 26 21.55 -4.14 16.74
CA GLY A 26 22.80 -4.84 16.52
C GLY A 26 24.04 -3.95 16.44
N PHE A 27 23.98 -2.69 16.92
CA PHE A 27 25.15 -1.83 17.05
C PHE A 27 26.04 -2.32 18.18
N LYS A 28 27.33 -2.52 17.89
CA LYS A 28 28.31 -3.07 18.85
C LYS A 28 28.84 -2.04 19.86
N ASP A 29 28.69 -0.77 19.53
CA ASP A 29 29.12 0.41 20.29
C ASP A 29 27.95 1.09 21.00
N SER A 30 26.88 0.36 21.25
CA SER A 30 25.67 0.88 21.88
C SER A 30 25.91 1.49 23.26
N ASP A 31 26.88 0.97 24.02
CA ASP A 31 27.22 1.45 25.36
C ASP A 31 28.11 2.71 25.39
N ASP A 32 28.68 3.09 24.24
CA ASP A 32 29.51 4.31 24.09
C ASP A 32 28.64 5.45 23.51
N GLN A 33 27.83 6.08 24.38
CA GLN A 33 26.90 7.11 23.98
C GLN A 33 27.50 8.51 24.12
N ALA A 34 27.42 9.30 23.05
CA ALA A 34 27.67 10.73 23.10
C ALA A 34 26.53 11.46 23.85
N PRO A 35 26.81 12.61 24.47
CA PRO A 35 25.82 13.38 25.23
C PRO A 35 24.88 14.18 24.30
N LEU A 36 23.97 13.47 23.59
CA LEU A 36 23.10 14.00 22.53
C LEU A 36 21.74 14.46 23.07
N TYR A 37 21.69 15.02 24.26
CA TYR A 37 20.48 15.58 24.85
C TYR A 37 20.24 17.03 24.42
N LEU A 38 19.00 17.52 24.58
CA LEU A 38 18.62 18.88 24.28
C LEU A 38 19.25 19.86 25.28
N ARG A 39 20.14 20.72 24.80
CA ARG A 39 20.80 21.76 25.62
C ARG A 39 20.11 23.10 25.47
N THR A 40 20.03 23.83 26.57
CA THR A 40 19.67 25.26 26.57
C THR A 40 20.78 26.12 25.92
N THR A 41 20.47 27.38 25.63
CA THR A 41 21.48 28.32 25.10
C THR A 41 22.65 28.51 26.04
N GLU A 42 22.39 28.56 27.35
CA GLU A 42 23.41 28.72 28.38
C GLU A 42 24.35 27.50 28.44
N GLU A 43 23.77 26.29 28.37
CA GLU A 43 24.56 25.07 28.33
C GLU A 43 25.41 24.99 27.05
N MET A 44 24.84 25.36 25.90
CA MET A 44 25.58 25.42 24.64
C MET A 44 26.73 26.44 24.69
N LEU A 45 26.54 27.62 25.27
CA LEU A 45 27.59 28.59 25.44
C LEU A 45 28.72 28.07 26.32
N LYS A 46 28.37 27.28 27.35
CA LYS A 46 29.32 26.61 28.24
C LYS A 46 30.14 25.54 27.50
N GLU A 47 29.49 24.70 26.71
CA GLU A 47 30.17 23.68 25.90
C GLU A 47 31.18 24.29 24.91
N PHE A 48 30.92 25.50 24.42
CA PHE A 48 31.79 26.21 23.47
C PHE A 48 32.64 27.28 24.11
N GLU A 49 32.75 27.34 25.45
CA GLU A 49 33.57 28.36 26.14
C GLU A 49 35.04 28.34 25.76
N TYR A 50 35.57 27.19 25.31
CA TYR A 50 36.93 27.02 24.84
C TYR A 50 37.28 27.89 23.62
N LEU A 51 36.27 28.39 22.87
CA LEU A 51 36.47 29.32 21.77
C LEU A 51 36.60 30.76 22.20
N GLY A 52 36.39 31.06 23.50
CA GLY A 52 36.26 32.40 24.04
C GLY A 52 34.86 33.00 23.79
N PRO A 53 34.48 34.01 24.63
CA PRO A 53 33.08 34.47 24.71
C PRO A 53 32.53 34.99 23.37
N ASN A 54 33.31 35.77 22.64
CA ASN A 54 32.86 36.37 21.37
C ASN A 54 32.60 35.30 20.29
N LYS A 55 33.48 34.30 20.20
CA LYS A 55 33.35 33.25 19.20
C LYS A 55 32.29 32.22 19.58
N ALA A 56 32.14 31.91 20.87
CA ALA A 56 31.05 31.08 21.36
C ALA A 56 29.69 31.72 21.06
N GLU A 57 29.52 33.02 21.35
CA GLU A 57 28.30 33.76 21.00
C GLU A 57 28.03 33.76 19.49
N GLU A 58 29.06 33.93 18.69
CA GLU A 58 28.96 33.92 17.23
C GLU A 58 28.40 32.58 16.73
N VAL A 59 28.97 31.46 17.15
CA VAL A 59 28.59 30.12 16.59
C VAL A 59 27.31 29.55 17.21
N VAL A 60 27.05 29.85 18.49
CA VAL A 60 25.87 29.32 19.21
C VAL A 60 24.62 30.16 18.93
N ILE A 61 24.73 31.48 18.90
CA ILE A 61 23.57 32.38 18.83
C ILE A 61 23.48 33.06 17.46
N LYS A 62 24.51 33.78 17.04
CA LYS A 62 24.41 34.65 15.84
C LYS A 62 24.27 33.82 14.56
N ASN A 63 25.08 32.79 14.40
CA ASN A 63 25.11 32.02 13.17
C ASN A 63 23.89 31.05 13.08
N THR A 64 23.40 30.51 14.20
CA THR A 64 22.20 29.71 14.23
C THR A 64 20.97 30.54 13.85
N ARG A 65 20.83 31.75 14.39
CA ARG A 65 19.75 32.69 14.01
C ARG A 65 19.84 33.09 12.55
N LYS A 66 21.08 33.42 12.07
CA LYS A 66 21.28 33.75 10.66
C LYS A 66 20.81 32.63 9.72
N ILE A 67 21.04 31.36 10.08
CA ILE A 67 20.54 30.23 9.29
C ILE A 67 19.02 30.17 9.36
N ALA A 68 18.41 30.32 10.54
CA ALA A 68 16.97 30.37 10.70
C ALA A 68 16.31 31.48 9.87
N ASP A 69 16.94 32.67 9.84
CA ASP A 69 16.47 33.84 9.06
C ASP A 69 16.57 33.63 7.55
N MET A 70 17.38 32.68 7.08
CA MET A 70 17.48 32.29 5.67
C MET A 70 16.34 31.35 5.25
N CYS A 71 15.63 30.79 6.19
CA CYS A 71 14.51 29.87 5.91
C CYS A 71 13.23 30.65 5.63
N GLU A 72 12.56 30.30 4.54
CA GLU A 72 11.25 30.82 4.20
C GLU A 72 10.15 29.93 4.78
N ARG A 73 8.98 30.53 5.02
CA ARG A 73 7.80 29.74 5.41
C ARG A 73 7.28 29.00 4.19
N ILE A 74 7.46 27.69 4.17
CA ILE A 74 7.01 26.83 3.08
C ILE A 74 5.98 25.82 3.59
N SER A 75 5.15 25.32 2.67
CA SER A 75 4.38 24.09 2.89
C SER A 75 5.18 22.94 2.26
N PRO A 76 5.75 22.01 3.03
CA PRO A 76 6.56 20.91 2.48
C PRO A 76 5.73 19.92 1.68
N VAL A 77 4.42 19.86 1.95
CA VAL A 77 3.46 19.02 1.21
C VAL A 77 2.49 19.95 0.48
N ARG A 78 2.31 19.70 -0.81
CA ARG A 78 1.33 20.44 -1.62
C ARG A 78 -0.08 20.18 -1.06
N PRO A 79 -0.94 21.22 -0.99
CA PRO A 79 -2.32 21.06 -0.53
C PRO A 79 -3.18 20.24 -1.50
N ASP A 80 -2.84 20.30 -2.79
CA ASP A 80 -3.59 19.64 -3.84
C ASP A 80 -3.06 18.22 -4.08
N LYS A 81 -3.96 17.28 -4.29
CA LYS A 81 -3.64 15.93 -4.73
C LYS A 81 -3.21 15.96 -6.18
N CYS A 82 -2.15 15.24 -6.49
CA CYS A 82 -1.59 15.13 -7.84
C CYS A 82 -1.57 13.65 -8.26
N PRO A 83 -2.72 13.06 -8.61
CA PRO A 83 -2.75 11.69 -9.09
C PRO A 83 -1.92 11.56 -10.38
N PRO A 84 -1.25 10.42 -10.59
CA PRO A 84 -0.57 10.17 -11.85
C PRO A 84 -1.55 10.12 -13.00
N VAL A 85 -1.08 10.36 -14.23
CA VAL A 85 -1.89 10.32 -15.43
C VAL A 85 -1.36 9.21 -16.35
N ILE A 86 -2.25 8.32 -16.77
CA ILE A 86 -2.02 7.36 -17.84
C ILE A 86 -3.10 7.63 -18.89
N GLU A 87 -2.68 7.89 -20.12
CA GLU A 87 -3.58 8.16 -21.23
C GLU A 87 -4.57 7.00 -21.39
N ASN A 88 -5.86 7.34 -21.62
CA ASN A 88 -6.96 6.40 -21.84
C ASN A 88 -7.22 5.39 -20.69
N SER A 89 -6.74 5.64 -19.47
CA SER A 89 -6.91 4.70 -18.35
C SER A 89 -8.37 4.27 -18.10
N ASP A 90 -9.34 5.16 -18.32
CA ASP A 90 -10.77 4.89 -18.17
C ASP A 90 -11.28 3.89 -19.23
N GLY A 91 -10.91 4.12 -20.49
CA GLY A 91 -11.26 3.25 -21.61
C GLY A 91 -10.58 1.88 -21.49
N ASP A 92 -9.29 1.88 -21.18
CA ASP A 92 -8.50 0.65 -21.05
C ASP A 92 -9.02 -0.23 -19.90
N LEU A 93 -9.33 0.36 -18.75
CA LEU A 93 -9.88 -0.41 -17.61
C LEU A 93 -11.21 -1.05 -17.97
N ARG A 94 -12.11 -0.30 -18.62
CA ARG A 94 -13.40 -0.81 -19.08
C ARG A 94 -13.20 -1.95 -20.07
N GLN A 95 -12.35 -1.78 -21.06
CA GLN A 95 -12.08 -2.80 -22.08
C GLN A 95 -11.52 -4.08 -21.48
N ILE A 96 -10.49 -3.97 -20.60
CA ILE A 96 -9.89 -5.13 -19.93
C ILE A 96 -10.95 -5.93 -19.15
N CYS A 97 -11.83 -5.24 -18.42
CA CYS A 97 -12.87 -5.90 -17.62
C CYS A 97 -13.89 -6.64 -18.50
N TYR A 98 -14.35 -6.02 -19.58
CA TYR A 98 -15.32 -6.63 -20.48
C TYR A 98 -14.70 -7.77 -21.29
N ASP A 99 -13.48 -7.63 -21.78
CA ASP A 99 -12.78 -8.72 -22.48
C ASP A 99 -12.66 -9.95 -21.59
N ARG A 100 -12.29 -9.78 -20.34
CA ARG A 100 -12.22 -10.91 -19.41
C ARG A 100 -13.59 -11.47 -19.05
N ALA A 101 -14.61 -10.63 -18.89
CA ALA A 101 -15.97 -11.08 -18.65
C ALA A 101 -16.48 -11.96 -19.81
N HIS A 102 -16.21 -11.57 -21.06
CA HIS A 102 -16.54 -12.38 -22.23
C HIS A 102 -15.75 -13.69 -22.31
N VAL A 103 -14.50 -13.71 -21.88
CA VAL A 103 -13.70 -14.94 -21.77
C VAL A 103 -14.32 -15.91 -20.77
N ILE A 104 -14.89 -15.42 -19.69
CA ILE A 104 -15.46 -16.27 -18.62
C ILE A 104 -16.90 -16.69 -18.97
N TYR A 105 -17.76 -15.74 -19.34
CA TYR A 105 -19.20 -15.93 -19.45
C TYR A 105 -19.73 -15.96 -20.91
N GLY A 106 -18.86 -15.79 -21.91
CA GLY A 106 -19.23 -15.79 -23.31
C GLY A 106 -19.83 -14.45 -23.81
N ASP A 107 -20.38 -14.46 -25.02
CA ASP A 107 -20.88 -13.25 -25.67
C ASP A 107 -22.11 -12.63 -24.97
N ASN A 108 -22.94 -13.46 -24.36
CA ASN A 108 -24.14 -13.04 -23.62
C ASN A 108 -23.85 -13.00 -22.14
N LEU A 109 -23.37 -11.87 -21.64
CA LEU A 109 -23.02 -11.70 -20.23
C LEU A 109 -24.25 -11.81 -19.32
N PRO A 110 -24.14 -12.48 -18.14
CA PRO A 110 -25.19 -12.47 -17.13
C PRO A 110 -25.50 -11.04 -16.65
N THR A 111 -26.77 -10.73 -16.41
CA THR A 111 -27.19 -9.41 -15.93
C THR A 111 -26.46 -8.99 -14.65
N ILE A 112 -26.27 -9.93 -13.71
CA ILE A 112 -25.54 -9.67 -12.46
C ILE A 112 -24.08 -9.23 -12.70
N VAL A 113 -23.44 -9.76 -13.74
CA VAL A 113 -22.05 -9.38 -14.13
C VAL A 113 -22.04 -7.98 -14.70
N THR A 114 -22.93 -7.69 -15.66
CA THR A 114 -23.00 -6.37 -16.32
C THR A 114 -23.39 -5.26 -15.35
N GLU A 115 -24.40 -5.47 -14.51
CA GLU A 115 -24.83 -4.50 -13.52
C GLU A 115 -23.73 -4.22 -12.49
N ARG A 116 -23.03 -5.24 -12.02
CA ARG A 116 -21.92 -5.06 -11.10
C ARG A 116 -20.75 -4.32 -11.73
N LEU A 117 -20.35 -4.67 -12.98
CA LEU A 117 -19.29 -3.99 -13.71
C LEU A 117 -19.62 -2.52 -13.94
N GLU A 118 -20.83 -2.22 -14.46
CA GLU A 118 -21.22 -0.84 -14.75
C GLU A 118 -21.28 0.00 -13.47
N ARG A 119 -21.81 -0.53 -12.39
CA ARG A 119 -21.86 0.15 -11.09
C ARG A 119 -20.47 0.50 -10.59
N GLU A 120 -19.54 -0.47 -10.58
CA GLU A 120 -18.18 -0.24 -10.11
C GLU A 120 -17.37 0.66 -11.06
N LEU A 121 -17.39 0.40 -12.36
CA LEU A 121 -16.67 1.20 -13.35
C LEU A 121 -17.13 2.66 -13.34
N ASN A 122 -18.43 2.90 -13.27
CA ASN A 122 -18.95 4.27 -13.18
C ASN A 122 -18.47 4.99 -11.92
N SER A 123 -18.45 4.32 -10.76
CA SER A 123 -17.91 4.88 -9.52
C SER A 123 -16.41 5.16 -9.63
N ILE A 124 -15.63 4.20 -10.11
CA ILE A 124 -14.16 4.30 -10.24
C ILE A 124 -13.77 5.42 -11.21
N ILE A 125 -14.41 5.46 -12.38
CA ILE A 125 -14.10 6.43 -13.44
C ILE A 125 -14.54 7.85 -13.06
N SER A 126 -15.76 8.02 -12.53
CA SER A 126 -16.26 9.35 -12.15
C SER A 126 -15.45 10.01 -11.02
N ASN A 127 -14.80 9.21 -10.18
CA ASN A 127 -13.90 9.71 -9.12
C ASN A 127 -12.42 9.79 -9.56
N GLY A 128 -12.09 9.46 -10.82
CA GLY A 128 -10.72 9.53 -11.33
C GLY A 128 -9.78 8.44 -10.82
N PHE A 129 -10.32 7.31 -10.36
CA PHE A 129 -9.52 6.23 -9.77
C PHE A 129 -9.04 5.17 -10.77
N ALA A 130 -9.49 5.23 -12.03
CA ALA A 130 -9.14 4.23 -13.05
C ALA A 130 -7.62 4.08 -13.25
N VAL A 131 -6.87 5.18 -13.17
CA VAL A 131 -5.41 5.16 -13.30
C VAL A 131 -4.75 4.29 -12.22
N MET A 132 -5.28 4.27 -10.99
CA MET A 132 -4.74 3.45 -9.90
C MET A 132 -4.95 1.95 -10.16
N TYR A 133 -6.12 1.59 -10.70
CA TYR A 133 -6.38 0.22 -11.14
C TYR A 133 -5.46 -0.20 -12.30
N ILE A 134 -5.23 0.67 -13.28
CA ILE A 134 -4.32 0.37 -14.40
C ILE A 134 -2.87 0.21 -13.92
N ILE A 135 -2.41 1.01 -12.96
CA ILE A 135 -1.08 0.85 -12.35
C ILE A 135 -0.97 -0.51 -11.67
N ALA A 136 -1.94 -0.84 -10.79
CA ALA A 136 -1.95 -2.10 -10.08
C ALA A 136 -2.00 -3.30 -11.04
N GLN A 137 -2.87 -3.24 -12.05
CA GLN A 137 -2.98 -4.25 -13.11
C GLN A 137 -1.65 -4.46 -13.83
N LYS A 138 -0.98 -3.39 -14.27
CA LYS A 138 0.32 -3.49 -14.97
C LYS A 138 1.38 -4.13 -14.09
N LEU A 139 1.44 -3.77 -12.81
CA LEU A 139 2.39 -4.33 -11.84
C LEU A 139 2.13 -5.83 -11.61
N VAL A 140 0.89 -6.22 -11.41
CA VAL A 140 0.52 -7.63 -11.20
C VAL A 140 0.79 -8.48 -12.44
N TRP A 141 0.38 -7.99 -13.60
CA TRP A 141 0.58 -8.72 -14.86
C TRP A 141 2.06 -8.89 -15.17
N LYS A 142 2.87 -7.84 -14.98
CA LYS A 142 4.31 -7.92 -15.20
C LYS A 142 4.98 -8.93 -14.27
N SER A 143 4.62 -8.97 -13.01
CA SER A 143 5.13 -9.94 -12.06
C SER A 143 4.76 -11.37 -12.46
N ASN A 144 3.50 -11.60 -12.84
CA ASN A 144 3.04 -12.92 -13.29
C ASN A 144 3.72 -13.36 -14.61
N GLU A 145 3.92 -12.42 -15.56
CA GLU A 145 4.67 -12.68 -16.80
C GLU A 145 6.10 -13.12 -16.52
N ASP A 146 6.74 -12.52 -15.51
CA ASP A 146 8.10 -12.87 -15.08
C ASP A 146 8.13 -14.14 -14.19
N GLY A 147 6.98 -14.80 -13.97
CA GLY A 147 6.87 -16.07 -13.23
C GLY A 147 6.72 -15.93 -11.71
N TYR A 148 6.41 -14.72 -11.21
CA TYR A 148 6.23 -14.47 -9.78
C TYR A 148 4.77 -14.12 -9.46
N LEU A 149 4.16 -14.92 -8.59
CA LEU A 149 2.79 -14.68 -8.13
C LEU A 149 2.71 -13.41 -7.26
N VAL A 150 1.58 -12.72 -7.37
CA VAL A 150 1.25 -11.56 -6.55
C VAL A 150 -0.05 -11.85 -5.80
N GLY A 151 -0.03 -11.64 -4.50
CA GLY A 151 -1.25 -11.71 -3.68
C GLY A 151 -1.81 -10.30 -3.44
N SER A 152 -3.10 -10.11 -3.59
CA SER A 152 -3.77 -8.91 -3.10
C SER A 152 -4.13 -9.06 -1.62
N ARG A 153 -4.20 -7.95 -0.90
CA ARG A 153 -4.55 -7.93 0.52
C ARG A 153 -5.57 -6.82 0.81
N GLY A 154 -6.39 -7.04 1.84
CA GLY A 154 -7.32 -6.03 2.33
C GLY A 154 -8.60 -5.92 1.50
N SER A 155 -9.18 -4.73 1.48
CA SER A 155 -10.53 -4.50 0.93
C SER A 155 -10.62 -4.55 -0.61
N VAL A 156 -9.49 -4.61 -1.34
CA VAL A 156 -9.50 -4.71 -2.81
C VAL A 156 -10.22 -5.96 -3.34
N GLY A 157 -10.23 -7.04 -2.55
CA GLY A 157 -11.00 -8.26 -2.87
C GLY A 157 -12.52 -8.09 -2.96
N SER A 158 -13.06 -6.94 -2.52
CA SER A 158 -14.48 -6.59 -2.70
C SER A 158 -14.80 -5.91 -4.04
N SER A 159 -13.77 -5.56 -4.84
CA SER A 159 -13.96 -4.97 -6.16
C SER A 159 -13.99 -6.03 -7.25
N PHE A 160 -15.12 -6.14 -7.93
CA PHE A 160 -15.26 -7.03 -9.09
C PHE A 160 -14.46 -6.52 -10.30
N VAL A 161 -14.31 -5.20 -10.42
CA VAL A 161 -13.40 -4.59 -11.41
C VAL A 161 -11.95 -5.01 -11.14
N ALA A 162 -11.51 -5.08 -9.88
CA ALA A 162 -10.17 -5.56 -9.55
C ALA A 162 -9.98 -7.05 -9.90
N TYR A 163 -11.01 -7.88 -9.71
CA TYR A 163 -11.01 -9.28 -10.17
C TYR A 163 -10.96 -9.36 -11.69
N MET A 164 -11.81 -8.63 -12.40
CA MET A 164 -11.86 -8.65 -13.87
C MET A 164 -10.60 -8.05 -14.51
N SER A 165 -9.94 -7.10 -13.88
CA SER A 165 -8.65 -6.57 -14.36
C SER A 165 -7.44 -7.41 -13.95
N GLY A 166 -7.63 -8.48 -13.18
CA GLY A 166 -6.56 -9.39 -12.77
C GLY A 166 -5.67 -8.85 -11.66
N ILE A 167 -6.15 -7.89 -10.88
CA ILE A 167 -5.45 -7.36 -9.69
C ILE A 167 -5.60 -8.31 -8.51
N THR A 168 -6.77 -8.93 -8.37
CA THR A 168 -7.08 -9.90 -7.31
C THR A 168 -7.64 -11.19 -7.90
N GLU A 169 -7.49 -12.28 -7.18
CA GLU A 169 -8.11 -13.57 -7.50
C GLU A 169 -9.48 -13.74 -6.84
N VAL A 170 -9.88 -12.79 -5.99
CA VAL A 170 -11.15 -12.84 -5.26
C VAL A 170 -12.29 -12.33 -6.13
N ASN A 171 -13.22 -13.24 -6.50
CA ASN A 171 -14.45 -12.89 -7.18
C ASN A 171 -15.50 -12.44 -6.16
N SER A 172 -15.82 -11.15 -6.14
CA SER A 172 -16.76 -10.57 -5.17
C SER A 172 -18.23 -10.74 -5.50
N LEU A 173 -18.57 -11.39 -6.62
CA LEU A 173 -19.96 -11.76 -6.93
C LEU A 173 -20.51 -12.81 -5.94
N SER A 174 -21.80 -13.01 -5.95
CA SER A 174 -22.44 -14.11 -5.23
C SER A 174 -21.91 -15.46 -5.72
N PRO A 175 -21.97 -16.53 -4.89
CA PRO A 175 -21.61 -17.88 -5.30
C PRO A 175 -22.32 -18.30 -6.58
N HIS A 176 -21.59 -18.92 -7.49
CA HIS A 176 -22.12 -19.36 -8.78
C HIS A 176 -21.24 -20.44 -9.41
N TYR A 177 -21.82 -21.14 -10.36
CA TYR A 177 -21.09 -22.02 -11.27
C TYR A 177 -20.87 -21.34 -12.61
N TYR A 178 -19.75 -21.61 -13.25
CA TYR A 178 -19.56 -21.32 -14.67
C TYR A 178 -18.72 -22.41 -15.35
N CYS A 179 -18.91 -22.54 -16.66
CA CYS A 179 -18.20 -23.51 -17.48
C CYS A 179 -17.15 -22.80 -18.34
N THR A 180 -15.89 -23.15 -18.18
CA THR A 180 -14.79 -22.60 -18.98
C THR A 180 -14.79 -23.07 -20.44
N ASN A 181 -15.55 -24.11 -20.78
CA ASN A 181 -15.61 -24.66 -22.15
C ASN A 181 -16.77 -24.10 -22.98
N CYS A 182 -17.97 -23.99 -22.40
CA CYS A 182 -19.16 -23.56 -23.17
C CYS A 182 -19.82 -22.31 -22.63
N HIS A 183 -19.24 -21.67 -21.61
CA HIS A 183 -19.72 -20.43 -20.97
C HIS A 183 -21.11 -20.56 -20.30
N TYR A 184 -21.58 -21.80 -20.05
CA TYR A 184 -22.74 -22.00 -19.20
C TYR A 184 -22.48 -21.39 -17.82
N TYR A 185 -23.50 -20.77 -17.24
CA TYR A 185 -23.43 -20.22 -15.88
C TYR A 185 -24.73 -20.46 -15.11
N ASP A 186 -24.63 -20.49 -13.79
CA ASP A 186 -25.75 -20.66 -12.88
C ASP A 186 -25.58 -19.82 -11.63
N PHE A 187 -26.36 -18.74 -11.52
CA PHE A 187 -26.46 -17.86 -10.36
C PHE A 187 -27.75 -18.05 -9.59
N ASP A 188 -28.76 -18.73 -10.16
CA ASP A 188 -30.15 -18.62 -9.73
C ASP A 188 -30.79 -19.95 -9.28
N SER A 189 -30.12 -21.09 -9.49
CA SER A 189 -30.69 -22.35 -9.06
C SER A 189 -30.88 -22.41 -7.54
N GLU A 190 -31.89 -23.19 -7.10
CA GLU A 190 -32.17 -23.37 -5.66
C GLU A 190 -30.98 -23.96 -4.89
N GLU A 191 -30.07 -24.64 -5.60
CA GLU A 191 -28.84 -25.14 -5.01
C GLU A 191 -27.84 -24.03 -4.77
N VAL A 192 -27.61 -23.16 -5.74
CA VAL A 192 -26.70 -22.00 -5.64
C VAL A 192 -27.18 -21.04 -4.56
N LYS A 193 -28.48 -20.75 -4.49
CA LYS A 193 -29.09 -19.86 -3.47
C LYS A 193 -28.85 -20.31 -2.03
N LYS A 194 -28.64 -21.60 -1.77
CA LYS A 194 -28.30 -22.10 -0.43
C LYS A 194 -26.93 -21.58 0.06
N TYR A 195 -26.09 -21.15 -0.85
CA TYR A 195 -24.76 -20.63 -0.54
C TYR A 195 -24.68 -19.09 -0.53
N SER A 196 -25.81 -18.39 -0.60
CA SER A 196 -25.86 -16.93 -0.46
C SER A 196 -25.17 -16.49 0.85
N GLY A 197 -24.25 -15.53 0.77
CA GLY A 197 -23.43 -15.09 1.91
C GLY A 197 -22.33 -16.07 2.33
N MET A 198 -22.08 -17.12 1.55
CA MET A 198 -21.03 -18.12 1.77
C MET A 198 -19.99 -18.03 0.64
N ALA A 199 -18.98 -18.90 0.66
CA ALA A 199 -17.98 -18.98 -0.40
C ALA A 199 -18.42 -19.99 -1.50
N GLY A 200 -18.29 -19.59 -2.77
CA GLY A 200 -18.60 -20.45 -3.90
C GLY A 200 -17.75 -21.73 -3.94
N CYS A 201 -16.52 -21.69 -3.45
CA CYS A 201 -15.64 -22.85 -3.36
C CYS A 201 -16.21 -23.99 -2.47
N ASP A 202 -17.13 -23.67 -1.56
CA ASP A 202 -17.78 -24.65 -0.69
C ASP A 202 -18.95 -25.38 -1.38
N MET A 203 -19.37 -24.94 -2.58
CA MET A 203 -20.38 -25.61 -3.37
C MET A 203 -19.92 -27.00 -3.83
N GLN A 204 -20.85 -27.88 -4.11
CA GLN A 204 -20.57 -29.27 -4.57
C GLN A 204 -19.96 -29.25 -5.98
N ASP A 205 -19.06 -30.19 -6.24
CA ASP A 205 -18.54 -30.40 -7.59
C ASP A 205 -19.61 -30.89 -8.52
N LYS A 206 -19.70 -30.32 -9.71
CA LYS A 206 -20.69 -30.64 -10.74
C LYS A 206 -20.10 -30.66 -12.13
N GLU A 207 -20.72 -31.43 -13.01
CA GLU A 207 -20.50 -31.36 -14.44
C GLU A 207 -21.47 -30.38 -15.10
N CYS A 208 -21.00 -29.74 -16.14
CA CYS A 208 -21.79 -28.80 -16.95
C CYS A 208 -22.99 -29.56 -17.61
N PRO A 209 -24.22 -29.12 -17.41
CA PRO A 209 -25.39 -29.78 -18.00
C PRO A 209 -25.46 -29.66 -19.53
N VAL A 210 -24.65 -28.75 -20.11
CA VAL A 210 -24.62 -28.50 -21.56
C VAL A 210 -23.51 -29.32 -22.24
N CYS A 211 -22.31 -29.37 -21.69
CA CYS A 211 -21.15 -29.99 -22.38
C CYS A 211 -20.42 -31.04 -21.58
N GLY A 212 -20.84 -31.35 -20.35
CA GLY A 212 -20.22 -32.38 -19.50
C GLY A 212 -18.86 -32.03 -18.92
N HIS A 213 -18.35 -30.81 -19.14
CA HIS A 213 -17.09 -30.34 -18.52
C HIS A 213 -17.32 -30.08 -17.04
N PRO A 214 -16.30 -30.24 -16.17
CA PRO A 214 -16.38 -29.81 -14.78
C PRO A 214 -16.69 -28.31 -14.69
N LEU A 215 -17.66 -27.95 -13.85
CA LEU A 215 -17.99 -26.56 -13.58
C LEU A 215 -16.98 -25.95 -12.61
N THR A 216 -16.60 -24.71 -12.86
CA THR A 216 -15.87 -23.88 -11.90
C THR A 216 -16.85 -23.31 -10.88
N LYS A 217 -16.46 -23.35 -9.61
CA LYS A 217 -17.21 -22.82 -8.46
C LYS A 217 -16.51 -21.56 -8.00
N ASP A 218 -17.21 -20.43 -7.95
CA ASP A 218 -16.60 -19.13 -7.61
C ASP A 218 -17.62 -18.22 -6.91
N GLY A 219 -17.11 -17.06 -6.42
CA GLY A 219 -17.92 -16.04 -5.77
C GLY A 219 -17.84 -16.09 -4.24
N PHE A 220 -17.67 -14.91 -3.64
CA PHE A 220 -17.51 -14.73 -2.19
C PHE A 220 -18.56 -13.79 -1.58
N ASP A 221 -19.51 -13.32 -2.39
CA ASP A 221 -20.61 -12.43 -1.98
C ASP A 221 -20.17 -11.20 -1.18
N ILE A 222 -19.18 -10.45 -1.69
CA ILE A 222 -18.59 -9.31 -1.00
C ILE A 222 -19.15 -8.00 -1.56
N PRO A 223 -19.74 -7.12 -0.71
CA PRO A 223 -20.25 -5.83 -1.15
C PRO A 223 -19.11 -4.89 -1.60
N PHE A 224 -19.29 -4.18 -2.72
CA PHE A 224 -18.34 -3.19 -3.23
C PHE A 224 -18.10 -2.03 -2.27
N GLU A 225 -19.09 -1.67 -1.47
CA GLU A 225 -19.03 -0.62 -0.46
C GLU A 225 -17.93 -0.84 0.58
N THR A 226 -17.48 -2.06 0.75
CA THR A 226 -16.34 -2.41 1.62
C THR A 226 -15.05 -1.75 1.14
N PHE A 227 -14.92 -1.52 -0.18
CA PHE A 227 -13.72 -0.94 -0.78
C PHE A 227 -13.79 0.59 -0.91
N LEU A 228 -14.75 1.10 -1.68
CA LEU A 228 -14.86 2.53 -1.97
C LEU A 228 -15.92 3.28 -1.13
N GLY A 229 -16.53 2.62 -0.16
CA GLY A 229 -17.58 3.22 0.67
C GLY A 229 -18.93 3.31 -0.03
N PHE A 230 -19.96 3.71 0.72
CA PHE A 230 -21.35 3.78 0.22
C PHE A 230 -21.55 4.84 -0.88
N LYS A 231 -20.72 5.89 -0.89
CA LYS A 231 -20.75 6.94 -1.92
C LYS A 231 -19.80 6.66 -3.08
N GLY A 232 -18.93 5.64 -2.94
CA GLY A 232 -17.92 5.30 -3.94
C GLY A 232 -16.79 6.32 -4.09
N ASP A 233 -16.64 7.23 -3.12
CA ASP A 233 -15.70 8.36 -3.13
C ASP A 233 -14.50 8.19 -2.20
N LYS A 234 -14.45 7.09 -1.44
CA LYS A 234 -13.26 6.72 -0.65
C LYS A 234 -12.11 6.38 -1.60
N GLU A 235 -10.93 6.94 -1.36
CA GLU A 235 -9.75 6.60 -2.14
C GLU A 235 -9.43 5.12 -2.07
N PRO A 236 -9.20 4.46 -3.22
CA PRO A 236 -8.83 3.05 -3.23
C PRO A 236 -7.46 2.84 -2.60
N ASP A 237 -7.37 1.83 -1.73
CA ASP A 237 -6.14 1.33 -1.13
C ASP A 237 -5.88 -0.08 -1.67
N ILE A 238 -4.99 -0.18 -2.66
CA ILE A 238 -4.69 -1.43 -3.34
C ILE A 238 -3.35 -1.96 -2.83
N ASP A 239 -3.43 -2.85 -1.84
CA ASP A 239 -2.27 -3.54 -1.27
C ASP A 239 -1.88 -4.75 -2.11
N LEU A 240 -0.65 -4.77 -2.61
CA LEU A 240 -0.10 -5.87 -3.39
C LEU A 240 1.11 -6.49 -2.67
N ASN A 241 1.07 -7.80 -2.47
CA ASN A 241 2.16 -8.57 -1.88
C ASN A 241 2.97 -9.25 -3.00
N PHE A 242 4.12 -8.70 -3.30
CA PHE A 242 5.09 -9.30 -4.22
C PHE A 242 6.01 -10.28 -3.48
N SER A 243 6.56 -11.26 -4.22
CA SER A 243 7.68 -12.05 -3.71
C SER A 243 8.83 -11.13 -3.27
N GLY A 244 9.48 -11.44 -2.15
CA GLY A 244 10.63 -10.65 -1.66
C GLY A 244 11.74 -10.50 -2.69
N GLU A 245 11.97 -11.53 -3.51
CA GLU A 245 12.95 -11.51 -4.60
C GLU A 245 12.54 -10.61 -5.78
N TYR A 246 11.24 -10.42 -5.98
CA TYR A 246 10.69 -9.63 -7.08
C TYR A 246 10.39 -8.18 -6.70
N GLN A 247 10.26 -7.86 -5.42
CA GLN A 247 9.81 -6.55 -4.94
C GLN A 247 10.63 -5.37 -5.53
N SER A 248 11.95 -5.52 -5.63
CA SER A 248 12.80 -4.49 -6.25
C SER A 248 12.46 -4.28 -7.71
N LYS A 249 12.26 -5.37 -8.47
CA LYS A 249 11.87 -5.30 -9.90
C LYS A 249 10.50 -4.66 -10.09
N ALA A 250 9.55 -4.92 -9.18
CA ALA A 250 8.24 -4.26 -9.21
C ALA A 250 8.36 -2.74 -9.00
N HIS A 251 9.24 -2.30 -8.08
CA HIS A 251 9.55 -0.88 -7.91
C HIS A 251 10.19 -0.28 -9.17
N ASP A 252 11.18 -0.94 -9.76
CA ASP A 252 11.84 -0.48 -10.98
C ASP A 252 10.86 -0.39 -12.17
N TYR A 253 9.87 -1.30 -12.22
CA TYR A 253 8.85 -1.29 -13.27
C TYR A 253 7.95 -0.05 -13.22
N THR A 254 7.78 0.59 -12.06
CA THR A 254 7.07 1.87 -11.99
C THR A 254 7.77 2.96 -12.80
N GLU A 255 9.11 2.94 -12.88
CA GLU A 255 9.87 3.84 -13.77
C GLU A 255 9.65 3.52 -15.26
N VAL A 256 9.35 2.27 -15.61
CA VAL A 256 8.98 1.91 -16.99
C VAL A 256 7.60 2.49 -17.33
N ILE A 257 6.67 2.50 -16.38
CA ILE A 257 5.32 3.04 -16.58
C ILE A 257 5.34 4.57 -16.73
N PHE A 258 6.10 5.28 -15.89
CA PHE A 258 6.05 6.74 -15.77
C PHE A 258 7.28 7.48 -16.30
N GLY A 259 8.34 6.77 -16.63
CA GLY A 259 9.62 7.32 -17.05
C GLY A 259 10.65 7.42 -15.91
N LYS A 260 11.93 7.37 -16.30
CA LYS A 260 13.05 7.39 -15.37
C LYS A 260 13.07 8.68 -14.54
N GLY A 261 13.20 8.54 -13.22
CA GLY A 261 13.25 9.66 -12.29
C GLY A 261 11.89 10.32 -12.01
N GLN A 262 10.78 9.71 -12.46
CA GLN A 262 9.42 10.21 -12.18
C GLN A 262 8.74 9.47 -11.00
N THR A 263 9.35 8.40 -10.50
CA THR A 263 8.84 7.64 -9.37
C THR A 263 9.81 7.66 -8.21
N PHE A 264 9.28 7.75 -7.00
CA PHE A 264 10.07 7.83 -5.78
C PHE A 264 9.49 6.89 -4.73
N ARG A 265 10.39 6.25 -3.99
CA ARG A 265 9.98 5.41 -2.85
C ARG A 265 9.62 6.32 -1.68
N ALA A 266 8.37 6.26 -1.25
CA ALA A 266 7.93 6.95 -0.04
C ALA A 266 8.47 6.25 1.21
N GLY A 267 8.94 7.04 2.18
CA GLY A 267 9.29 6.58 3.51
C GLY A 267 8.13 6.79 4.49
N THR A 268 8.16 6.06 5.58
CA THR A 268 7.25 6.25 6.71
C THR A 268 8.04 6.51 7.98
N ILE A 269 7.47 7.31 8.89
CA ILE A 269 7.96 7.44 10.26
C ILE A 269 7.10 6.52 11.10
N GLY A 270 7.72 5.53 11.74
CA GLY A 270 7.05 4.58 12.61
C GLY A 270 7.60 4.64 14.03
N THR A 271 6.77 4.28 15.01
CA THR A 271 7.18 4.02 16.38
C THR A 271 7.44 2.52 16.57
N LEU A 272 8.25 2.17 17.57
CA LEU A 272 8.39 0.78 17.96
C LEU A 272 7.08 0.30 18.62
N ALA A 273 6.58 -0.84 18.16
CA ALA A 273 5.44 -1.49 18.83
C ALA A 273 5.83 -1.95 20.24
N ASP A 274 4.90 -1.90 21.19
CA ASP A 274 5.13 -2.22 22.59
C ASP A 274 5.83 -3.57 22.80
N LYS A 275 5.41 -4.61 22.07
CA LYS A 275 6.06 -5.92 22.14
C LYS A 275 7.51 -5.91 21.67
N THR A 276 7.83 -5.12 20.65
CA THR A 276 9.20 -4.98 20.13
C THR A 276 10.06 -4.20 21.13
N ALA A 277 9.54 -3.10 21.68
CA ALA A 277 10.20 -2.31 22.70
C ALA A 277 10.51 -3.17 23.96
N PHE A 278 9.51 -3.91 24.43
CA PHE A 278 9.71 -4.85 25.55
C PHE A 278 10.79 -5.90 25.25
N GLY A 279 10.77 -6.46 24.03
CA GLY A 279 11.80 -7.42 23.61
C GLY A 279 13.21 -6.82 23.61
N TYR A 280 13.37 -5.59 23.17
CA TYR A 280 14.67 -4.89 23.18
C TYR A 280 15.17 -4.67 24.61
N VAL A 281 14.30 -4.21 25.52
CA VAL A 281 14.65 -4.03 26.93
C VAL A 281 15.05 -5.36 27.57
N LYS A 282 14.24 -6.40 27.36
CA LYS A 282 14.50 -7.73 27.91
C LYS A 282 15.85 -8.27 27.44
N ASN A 283 16.10 -8.27 26.14
CA ASN A 283 17.34 -8.79 25.58
C ASN A 283 18.57 -8.01 26.08
N TYR A 284 18.46 -6.66 26.17
CA TYR A 284 19.56 -5.82 26.63
C TYR A 284 20.02 -6.11 28.09
N TYR A 285 19.07 -6.49 28.95
CA TYR A 285 19.39 -6.79 30.38
C TYR A 285 19.61 -8.29 30.67
N GLU A 286 19.30 -9.18 29.73
CA GLU A 286 19.54 -10.62 29.85
C GLU A 286 20.89 -11.08 29.24
N GLU A 287 21.46 -10.28 28.31
CA GLU A 287 22.80 -10.45 27.76
C GLU A 287 23.87 -9.78 28.63
#